data_3d515fca10551d059404cdd3916218b5
#
_entry.id   3d515fca10551d059404cdd3916218b5
#
_cell.length_a   1.000
_cell.length_b   1.000
_cell.length_c   1.000
_cell.angle_alpha   90.00
_cell.angle_beta   90.00
_cell.angle_gamma   90.00
#
_symmetry.space_group_name_H-M   'P 1'
#
loop_
_entity.id
_entity.type
_entity.pdbx_description
1 polymer ?
#
loop_
_entity_poly.entity_id
_entity_poly.type
_entity_poly.pdbx_seq_one_letter_code
_entity_poly.pdbx_strand_id
1 'polypeptide(L)'
;MVPIEEIGWSQSEEIAHSLRLMTAGSVALLLLLVLTGLLTGPRQLLVWRLAMVTVPLVVLLGALPFMVRGYVLTEEYLEVRRLGWNTALPLAGLEAVTGEPEGLKGSLRLFGNGGLFGITGWFWNRRMGRFRAYATDPGRVVLLRYTNGRKVVITPGDVQHFITQARALLASRRGDAFRR
;
A
#
# COMPACT_ATOMS: atom_id res chain seq x y z
N MET A 1 -19.01 -26.56 15.51
CA MET A 1 -17.80 -25.79 15.89
C MET A 1 -17.02 -25.59 14.61
N VAL A 2 -17.22 -24.45 13.92
CA VAL A 2 -16.57 -24.18 12.65
C VAL A 2 -15.16 -23.70 12.96
N PRO A 3 -14.11 -24.23 12.30
CA PRO A 3 -12.73 -23.82 12.56
C PRO A 3 -12.56 -22.34 12.17
N ILE A 4 -12.02 -21.58 13.08
CA ILE A 4 -11.80 -20.13 12.95
C ILE A 4 -10.82 -19.78 11.80
N GLU A 5 -10.08 -20.76 11.29
CA GLU A 5 -9.11 -20.63 10.21
C GLU A 5 -9.72 -20.42 8.81
N GLU A 6 -10.90 -20.95 8.52
CA GLU A 6 -11.49 -20.84 7.18
C GLU A 6 -12.12 -19.48 6.88
N ILE A 7 -12.52 -18.73 7.92
CA ILE A 7 -13.21 -17.43 7.73
C ILE A 7 -12.23 -16.33 7.31
N GLY A 8 -10.95 -16.44 7.66
CA GLY A 8 -9.93 -15.43 7.36
C GLY A 8 -9.42 -15.41 5.92
N TRP A 9 -9.34 -16.56 5.27
CA TRP A 9 -8.73 -16.73 3.95
C TRP A 9 -9.64 -16.26 2.80
N SER A 10 -10.95 -16.54 2.88
CA SER A 10 -11.90 -16.15 1.84
C SER A 10 -12.09 -14.64 1.74
N GLN A 11 -12.11 -13.93 2.86
CA GLN A 11 -12.27 -12.47 2.87
C GLN A 11 -11.00 -11.73 2.37
N SER A 12 -9.80 -12.27 2.63
CA SER A 12 -8.57 -11.66 2.16
C SER A 12 -8.40 -11.79 0.64
N GLU A 13 -8.84 -12.90 0.05
CA GLU A 13 -8.85 -13.08 -1.40
C GLU A 13 -9.87 -12.17 -2.11
N GLU A 14 -11.08 -12.03 -1.55
CA GLU A 14 -12.09 -11.10 -2.08
C GLU A 14 -11.61 -9.64 -2.08
N ILE A 15 -10.96 -9.19 -1.01
CA ILE A 15 -10.49 -7.81 -0.89
C ILE A 15 -9.29 -7.56 -1.83
N ALA A 16 -8.38 -8.51 -1.96
CA ALA A 16 -7.27 -8.42 -2.92
C ALA A 16 -7.78 -8.42 -4.36
N HIS A 17 -8.81 -9.22 -4.65
CA HIS A 17 -9.48 -9.25 -5.95
C HIS A 17 -10.17 -7.92 -6.25
N SER A 18 -10.85 -7.32 -5.27
CA SER A 18 -11.52 -6.03 -5.44
C SER A 18 -10.54 -4.89 -5.75
N LEU A 19 -9.36 -4.85 -5.10
CA LEU A 19 -8.34 -3.86 -5.40
C LEU A 19 -7.76 -4.03 -6.81
N ARG A 20 -7.53 -5.26 -7.25
CA ARG A 20 -7.10 -5.56 -8.63
C ARG A 20 -8.16 -5.13 -9.65
N LEU A 21 -9.44 -5.39 -9.36
CA LEU A 21 -10.55 -4.96 -10.21
C LEU A 21 -10.67 -3.43 -10.25
N MET A 22 -10.53 -2.74 -9.12
CA MET A 22 -10.54 -1.26 -9.07
C MET A 22 -9.38 -0.68 -9.89
N THR A 23 -8.18 -1.25 -9.77
CA THR A 23 -7.03 -0.82 -10.59
C THR A 23 -7.28 -1.09 -12.07
N ALA A 24 -7.74 -2.29 -12.43
CA ALA A 24 -8.05 -2.64 -13.82
C ALA A 24 -9.15 -1.76 -14.39
N GLY A 25 -10.23 -1.50 -13.63
CA GLY A 25 -11.31 -0.61 -14.04
C GLY A 25 -10.85 0.84 -14.24
N SER A 26 -10.00 1.35 -13.34
CA SER A 26 -9.42 2.70 -13.45
C SER A 26 -8.51 2.82 -14.68
N VAL A 27 -7.67 1.82 -14.93
CA VAL A 27 -6.81 1.78 -16.12
C VAL A 27 -7.66 1.69 -17.39
N ALA A 28 -8.67 0.82 -17.41
CA ALA A 28 -9.58 0.68 -18.55
C ALA A 28 -10.32 2.00 -18.85
N LEU A 29 -10.82 2.69 -17.81
CA LEU A 29 -11.47 3.98 -17.96
C LEU A 29 -10.52 5.04 -18.55
N LEU A 30 -9.28 5.13 -18.04
CA LEU A 30 -8.27 6.05 -18.55
C LEU A 30 -7.92 5.77 -20.02
N LEU A 31 -7.78 4.51 -20.38
CA LEU A 31 -7.53 4.09 -21.76
C LEU A 31 -8.73 4.39 -22.68
N LEU A 32 -9.96 4.20 -22.17
CA LEU A 32 -11.18 4.55 -22.89
C LEU A 32 -11.25 6.05 -23.17
N LEU A 33 -10.87 6.90 -22.21
CA LEU A 33 -10.77 8.35 -22.39
C LEU A 33 -9.76 8.72 -23.48
N VAL A 34 -8.60 8.08 -23.48
CA VAL A 34 -7.58 8.25 -24.54
C VAL A 34 -8.17 7.86 -25.91
N LEU A 35 -8.80 6.69 -26.00
CA LEU A 35 -9.39 6.19 -27.25
C LEU A 35 -10.51 7.13 -27.74
N THR A 36 -11.37 7.59 -26.85
CA THR A 36 -12.43 8.55 -27.18
C THR A 36 -11.84 9.86 -27.70
N GLY A 37 -10.80 10.40 -27.06
CA GLY A 37 -10.11 11.59 -27.53
C GLY A 37 -9.47 11.44 -28.93
N LEU A 38 -9.00 10.23 -29.25
CA LEU A 38 -8.41 9.96 -30.57
C LEU A 38 -9.50 9.81 -31.67
N LEU A 39 -10.63 9.15 -31.35
CA LEU A 39 -11.65 8.76 -32.35
C LEU A 39 -12.75 9.82 -32.55
N THR A 40 -13.19 10.53 -31.49
CA THR A 40 -14.41 11.33 -31.51
C THR A 40 -14.21 12.84 -31.36
N GLY A 41 -12.98 13.31 -31.14
CA GLY A 41 -12.72 14.73 -30.95
C GLY A 41 -12.93 15.56 -32.23
N PRO A 42 -13.54 16.78 -32.14
CA PRO A 42 -13.64 17.66 -33.29
C PRO A 42 -12.25 17.99 -33.84
N ARG A 43 -12.05 17.75 -35.12
CA ARG A 43 -10.72 17.92 -35.78
C ARG A 43 -10.15 19.34 -35.64
N GLN A 44 -10.99 20.31 -35.36
CA GLN A 44 -10.62 21.73 -35.22
C GLN A 44 -10.10 22.11 -33.83
N LEU A 45 -10.36 21.27 -32.79
CA LEU A 45 -9.94 21.51 -31.41
C LEU A 45 -8.75 20.63 -31.02
N LEU A 46 -7.58 20.98 -31.56
CA LEU A 46 -6.32 20.28 -31.23
C LEU A 46 -6.08 20.20 -29.72
N VAL A 47 -6.38 21.29 -28.98
CA VAL A 47 -6.22 21.37 -27.53
C VAL A 47 -7.08 20.33 -26.81
N TRP A 48 -8.32 20.12 -27.23
CA TRP A 48 -9.20 19.11 -26.68
C TRP A 48 -8.63 17.70 -26.85
N ARG A 49 -8.20 17.36 -28.05
CA ARG A 49 -7.61 16.03 -28.33
C ARG A 49 -6.33 15.79 -27.55
N LEU A 50 -5.46 16.80 -27.47
CA LEU A 50 -4.24 16.73 -26.66
C LEU A 50 -4.58 16.53 -25.19
N ALA A 51 -5.52 17.27 -24.62
CA ALA A 51 -5.92 17.14 -23.22
C ALA A 51 -6.49 15.74 -22.92
N MET A 52 -7.39 15.23 -23.77
CA MET A 52 -8.02 13.91 -23.60
C MET A 52 -7.02 12.74 -23.68
N VAL A 53 -5.90 12.91 -24.36
CA VAL A 53 -4.83 11.92 -24.45
C VAL A 53 -3.79 12.13 -23.36
N THR A 54 -3.31 13.38 -23.21
CA THR A 54 -2.17 13.68 -22.35
C THR A 54 -2.53 13.54 -20.86
N VAL A 55 -3.70 14.04 -20.43
CA VAL A 55 -4.08 14.01 -19.02
C VAL A 55 -4.19 12.58 -18.47
N PRO A 56 -4.92 11.63 -19.10
CA PRO A 56 -4.96 10.25 -18.62
C PRO A 56 -3.59 9.56 -18.64
N LEU A 57 -2.77 9.81 -19.65
CA LEU A 57 -1.42 9.26 -19.73
C LEU A 57 -0.52 9.79 -18.61
N VAL A 58 -0.56 11.09 -18.34
CA VAL A 58 0.21 11.69 -17.23
C VAL A 58 -0.23 11.12 -15.88
N VAL A 59 -1.53 10.94 -15.66
CA VAL A 59 -2.05 10.30 -14.44
C VAL A 59 -1.55 8.86 -14.32
N LEU A 60 -1.65 8.08 -15.39
CA LEU A 60 -1.23 6.68 -15.41
C LEU A 60 0.27 6.54 -15.18
N LEU A 61 1.07 7.25 -15.96
CA LEU A 61 2.54 7.21 -15.86
C LEU A 61 3.03 7.81 -14.53
N GLY A 62 2.38 8.87 -14.05
CA GLY A 62 2.71 9.51 -12.77
C GLY A 62 2.38 8.64 -11.56
N ALA A 63 1.42 7.70 -11.67
CA ALA A 63 1.09 6.76 -10.59
C ALA A 63 2.05 5.56 -10.52
N LEU A 64 2.68 5.15 -11.63
CA LEU A 64 3.57 3.99 -11.71
C LEU A 64 4.74 4.03 -10.70
N PRO A 65 5.48 5.15 -10.51
CA PRO A 65 6.60 5.19 -9.58
C PRO A 65 6.21 4.90 -8.12
N PHE A 66 4.96 5.14 -7.75
CA PHE A 66 4.43 4.88 -6.41
C PHE A 66 4.05 3.42 -6.16
N MET A 67 4.06 2.58 -7.18
CA MET A 67 3.74 1.16 -7.07
C MET A 67 4.73 0.46 -6.15
N VAL A 68 4.21 -0.15 -5.08
CA VAL A 68 5.01 -0.99 -4.16
C VAL A 68 5.21 -2.35 -4.81
N ARG A 69 6.46 -2.79 -4.93
CA ARG A 69 6.86 -4.07 -5.52
C ARG A 69 7.19 -5.13 -4.47
N GLY A 70 7.55 -4.73 -3.27
CA GLY A 70 7.91 -5.65 -2.20
C GLY A 70 8.53 -4.95 -1.00
N TYR A 71 8.89 -5.77 -0.02
CA TYR A 71 9.51 -5.34 1.23
C TYR A 71 10.74 -6.18 1.49
N VAL A 72 11.81 -5.54 1.96
CA VAL A 72 13.04 -6.20 2.39
C VAL A 72 13.33 -5.78 3.81
N LEU A 73 13.37 -6.76 4.71
CA LEU A 73 13.70 -6.54 6.10
C LEU A 73 15.22 -6.76 6.28
N THR A 74 15.90 -5.73 6.75
CA THR A 74 17.33 -5.78 7.13
C THR A 74 17.46 -5.62 8.64
N GLU A 75 18.68 -5.70 9.18
CA GLU A 75 18.90 -5.49 10.61
C GLU A 75 18.58 -4.07 11.06
N GLU A 76 18.77 -3.05 10.22
CA GLU A 76 18.64 -1.64 10.60
C GLU A 76 17.34 -0.99 10.13
N TYR A 77 16.80 -1.41 9.01
CA TYR A 77 15.62 -0.81 8.38
C TYR A 77 14.76 -1.81 7.63
N LEU A 78 13.51 -1.48 7.46
CA LEU A 78 12.58 -2.10 6.52
C LEU A 78 12.54 -1.26 5.24
N GLU A 79 13.00 -1.83 4.14
CA GLU A 79 12.97 -1.19 2.83
C GLU A 79 11.65 -1.50 2.12
N VAL A 80 10.91 -0.46 1.75
CA VAL A 80 9.76 -0.56 0.86
C VAL A 80 10.23 -0.31 -0.56
N ARG A 81 10.29 -1.36 -1.37
CA ARG A 81 10.68 -1.28 -2.78
C ARG A 81 9.54 -0.79 -3.62
N ARG A 82 9.78 0.27 -4.38
CA ARG A 82 8.84 0.84 -5.35
C ARG A 82 9.45 0.84 -6.75
N LEU A 83 8.63 1.15 -7.75
CA LEU A 83 9.13 1.22 -9.12
C LEU A 83 10.07 2.42 -9.34
N GLY A 84 9.76 3.57 -8.73
CA GLY A 84 10.55 4.80 -8.91
C GLY A 84 11.67 5.00 -7.89
N TRP A 85 11.46 4.61 -6.64
CA TRP A 85 12.43 4.79 -5.54
C TRP A 85 12.13 3.88 -4.36
N ASN A 86 13.12 3.61 -3.53
CA ASN A 86 12.97 2.85 -2.31
C ASN A 86 12.74 3.78 -1.11
N THR A 87 12.01 3.29 -0.11
CA THR A 87 11.76 4.02 1.14
C THR A 87 12.25 3.17 2.30
N ALA A 88 13.28 3.64 2.98
CA ALA A 88 13.77 3.00 4.19
C ALA A 88 12.94 3.47 5.41
N LEU A 89 12.45 2.51 6.16
CA LEU A 89 11.75 2.71 7.43
C LEU A 89 12.67 2.19 8.54
N PRO A 90 13.27 3.06 9.36
CA PRO A 90 14.23 2.61 10.37
C PRO A 90 13.54 1.70 11.39
N LEU A 91 14.21 0.62 11.79
CA LEU A 91 13.75 -0.24 12.87
C LEU A 91 14.06 0.38 14.25
N ALA A 92 14.90 1.39 14.30
CA ALA A 92 15.11 2.18 15.51
C ALA A 92 13.79 2.86 15.94
N GLY A 93 13.43 2.65 17.21
CA GLY A 93 12.15 3.14 17.76
C GLY A 93 10.92 2.34 17.33
N LEU A 94 11.07 1.22 16.62
CA LEU A 94 9.96 0.30 16.37
C LEU A 94 9.62 -0.42 17.68
N GLU A 95 8.39 -0.23 18.15
CA GLU A 95 7.90 -0.76 19.44
C GLU A 95 7.17 -2.08 19.26
N ALA A 96 6.30 -2.17 18.25
CA ALA A 96 5.46 -3.34 18.03
C ALA A 96 5.20 -3.59 16.54
N VAL A 97 5.06 -4.89 16.20
CA VAL A 97 4.65 -5.40 14.89
C VAL A 97 3.46 -6.32 15.10
N THR A 98 2.30 -5.93 14.56
CA THR A 98 1.03 -6.66 14.71
C THR A 98 0.36 -6.90 13.37
N GLY A 99 -0.22 -8.09 13.18
CA GLY A 99 -1.12 -8.36 12.07
C GLY A 99 -2.48 -7.72 12.33
N GLU A 100 -2.99 -6.96 11.38
CA GLU A 100 -4.28 -6.26 11.47
C GLU A 100 -5.07 -6.47 10.16
N PRO A 101 -5.64 -7.65 9.91
CA PRO A 101 -6.29 -7.99 8.64
C PRO A 101 -7.33 -6.97 8.18
N GLU A 102 -8.03 -6.33 9.13
CA GLU A 102 -9.01 -5.28 8.85
C GLU A 102 -8.47 -3.86 9.07
N GLY A 103 -7.15 -3.71 9.20
CA GLY A 103 -6.53 -2.42 9.55
C GLY A 103 -6.82 -1.29 8.58
N LEU A 104 -7.08 -1.59 7.31
CA LEU A 104 -7.42 -0.60 6.29
C LEU A 104 -8.91 -0.36 6.11
N LYS A 105 -9.78 -1.17 6.75
CA LYS A 105 -11.23 -1.04 6.62
C LYS A 105 -11.73 0.28 7.20
N GLY A 106 -12.59 0.98 6.44
CA GLY A 106 -13.12 2.27 6.85
C GLY A 106 -12.08 3.40 6.94
N SER A 107 -10.94 3.25 6.26
CA SER A 107 -9.92 4.28 6.23
C SER A 107 -10.23 5.40 5.25
N LEU A 108 -10.11 6.64 5.70
CA LEU A 108 -10.20 7.83 4.88
C LEU A 108 -8.79 8.21 4.38
N ARG A 109 -8.70 8.49 3.10
CA ARG A 109 -7.47 8.99 2.49
C ARG A 109 -7.30 10.47 2.78
N LEU A 110 -6.23 10.85 3.46
CA LEU A 110 -5.87 12.24 3.70
C LEU A 110 -5.01 12.80 2.56
N PHE A 111 -4.02 12.02 2.10
CA PHE A 111 -3.12 12.39 1.01
C PHE A 111 -2.46 11.14 0.41
N GLY A 112 -2.29 11.11 -0.92
CA GLY A 112 -1.62 10.02 -1.63
C GLY A 112 -2.53 9.25 -2.58
N ASN A 113 -2.09 8.04 -2.96
CA ASN A 113 -2.79 7.15 -3.87
C ASN A 113 -3.58 6.09 -3.09
N GLY A 114 -4.86 5.91 -3.40
CA GLY A 114 -5.73 4.97 -2.72
C GLY A 114 -6.47 4.01 -3.67
N GLY A 115 -5.77 3.42 -4.65
CA GLY A 115 -6.41 2.45 -5.54
C GLY A 115 -5.66 2.17 -6.83
N LEU A 116 -5.02 3.15 -7.46
CA LEU A 116 -4.26 2.93 -8.68
C LEU A 116 -2.88 2.34 -8.32
N PHE A 117 -2.65 1.05 -8.65
CA PHE A 117 -1.44 0.27 -8.34
C PHE A 117 -1.12 0.08 -6.85
N GLY A 118 -2.05 0.39 -5.93
CA GLY A 118 -1.88 0.19 -4.51
C GLY A 118 -2.37 1.34 -3.64
N ILE A 119 -2.19 1.19 -2.34
CA ILE A 119 -2.60 2.14 -1.31
C ILE A 119 -1.34 2.74 -0.71
N THR A 120 -1.00 3.97 -1.11
CA THR A 120 0.24 4.62 -0.67
C THR A 120 -0.04 6.06 -0.24
N GLY A 121 0.38 6.43 0.98
CA GLY A 121 0.19 7.79 1.47
C GLY A 121 -0.26 7.87 2.91
N TRP A 122 -0.94 8.95 3.26
CA TRP A 122 -1.48 9.19 4.59
C TRP A 122 -2.96 8.88 4.63
N PHE A 123 -3.35 8.09 5.66
CA PHE A 123 -4.70 7.64 5.90
C PHE A 123 -5.06 7.87 7.36
N TRP A 124 -6.35 7.84 7.62
CA TRP A 124 -6.91 7.93 8.95
C TRP A 124 -8.10 6.98 9.10
N ASN A 125 -8.21 6.30 10.22
CA ASN A 125 -9.42 5.60 10.62
C ASN A 125 -9.64 5.67 12.13
N ARG A 126 -10.82 5.29 12.58
CA ARG A 126 -11.19 5.33 14.01
C ARG A 126 -10.37 4.39 14.88
N ARG A 127 -9.89 3.26 14.34
CA ARG A 127 -9.14 2.22 15.11
C ARG A 127 -7.69 2.63 15.33
N MET A 128 -7.03 3.12 14.30
CA MET A 128 -5.60 3.39 14.32
C MET A 128 -5.25 4.87 14.40
N GLY A 129 -6.23 5.77 14.18
CA GLY A 129 -5.96 7.18 14.01
C GLY A 129 -5.22 7.46 12.69
N ARG A 130 -4.30 8.42 12.66
CA ARG A 130 -3.49 8.75 11.49
C ARG A 130 -2.33 7.77 11.31
N PHE A 131 -2.16 7.26 10.10
CA PHE A 131 -1.08 6.33 9.75
C PHE A 131 -0.61 6.54 8.31
N ARG A 132 0.58 6.05 8.01
CA ARG A 132 1.12 6.02 6.65
C ARG A 132 0.99 4.60 6.11
N ALA A 133 0.43 4.46 4.91
CA ALA A 133 0.26 3.17 4.26
C ALA A 133 1.23 2.99 3.09
N TYR A 134 1.70 1.76 2.93
CA TYR A 134 2.42 1.24 1.79
C TYR A 134 1.86 -0.16 1.55
N ALA A 135 0.68 -0.26 0.94
CA ALA A 135 -0.08 -1.49 0.86
C ALA A 135 -0.46 -1.82 -0.58
N THR A 136 -0.41 -3.11 -0.90
CA THR A 136 -0.87 -3.66 -2.19
C THR A 136 -2.01 -4.64 -2.02
N ASP A 137 -2.19 -5.17 -0.80
CA ASP A 137 -3.22 -6.13 -0.47
C ASP A 137 -3.88 -5.76 0.87
N PRO A 138 -5.11 -5.21 0.86
CA PRO A 138 -5.79 -4.81 2.09
C PRO A 138 -6.13 -5.95 3.05
N GLY A 139 -6.08 -7.21 2.60
CA GLY A 139 -6.32 -8.38 3.44
C GLY A 139 -5.10 -8.83 4.26
N ARG A 140 -3.88 -8.37 3.91
CA ARG A 140 -2.61 -8.82 4.51
C ARG A 140 -1.91 -7.71 5.28
N VAL A 141 -2.64 -6.98 6.10
CA VAL A 141 -2.15 -5.80 6.78
C VAL A 141 -1.27 -6.15 7.97
N VAL A 142 -0.09 -5.56 8.01
CA VAL A 142 0.81 -5.51 9.17
C VAL A 142 0.97 -4.06 9.61
N LEU A 143 0.71 -3.81 10.88
CA LEU A 143 0.87 -2.51 11.52
C LEU A 143 2.20 -2.45 12.27
N LEU A 144 3.01 -1.46 11.92
CA LEU A 144 4.25 -1.09 12.58
C LEU A 144 3.98 0.11 13.47
N ARG A 145 4.19 -0.03 14.78
CA ARG A 145 4.06 1.06 15.76
C ARG A 145 5.43 1.49 16.24
N TYR A 146 5.64 2.80 16.24
CA TYR A 146 6.87 3.42 16.72
C TYR A 146 6.64 4.13 18.06
N THR A 147 7.67 4.22 18.88
CA THR A 147 7.68 4.90 20.19
C THR A 147 7.28 6.37 20.12
N ASN A 148 7.53 7.04 18.98
CA ASN A 148 7.12 8.41 18.73
C ASN A 148 5.63 8.55 18.28
N GLY A 149 4.84 7.48 18.40
CA GLY A 149 3.43 7.46 17.99
C GLY A 149 3.20 7.31 16.48
N ARG A 150 4.27 7.27 15.66
CA ARG A 150 4.15 7.01 14.22
C ARG A 150 3.62 5.61 13.97
N LYS A 151 2.68 5.49 13.04
CA LYS A 151 2.10 4.22 12.61
C LYS A 151 2.31 4.05 11.11
N VAL A 152 2.78 2.88 10.73
CA VAL A 152 3.00 2.52 9.32
C VAL A 152 2.33 1.19 9.02
N VAL A 153 1.59 1.14 7.94
CA VAL A 153 0.91 -0.04 7.43
C VAL A 153 1.64 -0.55 6.19
N ILE A 154 1.94 -1.84 6.20
CA ILE A 154 2.52 -2.59 5.07
C ILE A 154 1.71 -3.85 4.82
N THR A 155 1.92 -4.50 3.67
CA THR A 155 1.23 -5.74 3.30
C THR A 155 2.22 -6.75 2.71
N PRO A 156 3.07 -7.39 3.55
CA PRO A 156 4.00 -8.41 3.09
C PRO A 156 3.26 -9.63 2.53
N GLY A 157 3.91 -10.34 1.60
CA GLY A 157 3.34 -11.55 0.99
C GLY A 157 3.05 -12.65 1.99
N ASP A 158 3.96 -12.88 2.93
CA ASP A 158 3.77 -13.77 4.08
C ASP A 158 3.79 -12.96 5.39
N VAL A 159 2.60 -12.73 5.93
CA VAL A 159 2.38 -11.92 7.13
C VAL A 159 3.01 -12.57 8.37
N GLN A 160 2.83 -13.88 8.53
CA GLN A 160 3.29 -14.59 9.74
C GLN A 160 4.81 -14.70 9.77
N HIS A 161 5.40 -15.05 8.66
CA HIS A 161 6.86 -15.09 8.52
C HIS A 161 7.49 -13.72 8.78
N PHE A 162 6.93 -12.67 8.19
CA PHE A 162 7.38 -11.29 8.40
C PHE A 162 7.30 -10.86 9.86
N ILE A 163 6.16 -11.11 10.53
CA ILE A 163 5.96 -10.76 11.95
C ILE A 163 6.98 -11.50 12.83
N THR A 164 7.20 -12.78 12.57
CA THR A 164 8.14 -13.61 13.33
C THR A 164 9.57 -13.07 13.20
N GLN A 165 10.02 -12.79 11.97
CA GLN A 165 11.35 -12.22 11.73
C GLN A 165 11.51 -10.83 12.37
N ALA A 166 10.52 -9.95 12.18
CA ALA A 166 10.59 -8.61 12.73
C ALA A 166 10.62 -8.62 14.27
N ARG A 167 9.85 -9.49 14.91
CA ARG A 167 9.87 -9.66 16.39
C ARG A 167 11.19 -10.22 16.89
N ALA A 168 11.78 -11.18 16.18
CA ALA A 168 13.10 -11.73 16.53
C ALA A 168 14.18 -10.64 16.48
N LEU A 169 14.19 -9.80 15.44
CA LEU A 169 15.10 -8.65 15.35
C LEU A 169 14.89 -7.62 16.45
N LEU A 170 13.64 -7.35 16.84
CA LEU A 170 13.35 -6.45 17.95
C LEU A 170 13.81 -7.02 19.31
N ALA A 171 13.68 -8.33 19.51
CA ALA A 171 14.12 -9.00 20.73
C ALA A 171 15.67 -8.98 20.87
N SER A 172 16.39 -9.28 19.78
CA SER A 172 17.88 -9.22 19.80
C SER A 172 18.40 -7.82 20.14
N ARG A 173 17.81 -6.79 19.53
CA ARG A 173 18.18 -5.38 19.81
C ARG A 173 17.92 -4.94 21.25
N ARG A 174 16.82 -5.40 21.84
CA ARG A 174 16.53 -5.12 23.27
C ARG A 174 17.56 -5.80 24.17
N GLY A 175 17.99 -7.02 23.85
CA GLY A 175 19.04 -7.73 24.58
C GLY A 175 20.39 -7.01 24.53
N ASP A 176 20.76 -6.49 23.38
CA ASP A 176 22.03 -5.76 23.19
C ASP A 176 22.03 -4.38 23.88
N ALA A 177 20.86 -3.72 23.96
CA ALA A 177 20.69 -2.46 24.69
C ALA A 177 20.84 -2.63 26.22
N PHE A 178 20.54 -3.81 26.75
CA PHE A 178 20.69 -4.14 28.18
C PHE A 178 22.12 -4.56 28.58
N ARG A 179 22.98 -4.88 27.61
CA ARG A 179 24.37 -5.31 27.84
C ARG A 179 25.40 -4.20 27.75
N ARG A 180 25.00 -3.00 27.42
CA ARG A 180 25.85 -1.79 27.38
C ARG A 180 25.54 -0.89 28.56
#